data_496e29bda0c38ad3758f1ed3243568fd
#
_entry.id   496e29bda0c38ad3758f1ed3243568fd
#
_cell.length_a   1.000
_cell.length_b   1.000
_cell.length_c   1.000
_cell.angle_alpha   90.00
_cell.angle_beta   90.00
_cell.angle_gamma   90.00
#
_symmetry.space_group_name_H-M   'P 1'
#
loop_
_entity.id
_entity.type
_entity.pdbx_description
1 polymer ?
#
loop_
_entity_poly.entity_id
_entity_poly.type
_entity_poly.pdbx_seq_one_letter_code
_entity_poly.pdbx_strand_id
1 'polypeptide(L)'
;MNTRPLIVLVLLLCLSRPVANAQDDDSRRWAIDFRLSPVKPVVTLNETPDKYYDPIKTGGGPNFSAHIEYFIPQTGFSVVGGYDHEVMDFYSGDVSADLSQIMLGGRWYFLSKSCALQPYLGVSTFWNVAGRKDAGTMSMSGMYGSYERKYSVSSPVLSVAPVVGLDIYLFSCVALEVDYGFRMAVDGHTSSQTTYRKDATPYAMRSPMHRHALSVGLKVTFPFKFTNSDVTGLLDSLLTYLYLK
;
A
#
# COMPACT_ATOMS: atom_id res chain seq x y z
N MET A 1 -14.30 11.28 17.51
CA MET A 1 -15.33 10.91 16.52
C MET A 1 -15.50 9.40 16.53
N ASN A 2 -16.72 8.90 16.75
CA ASN A 2 -16.97 7.46 16.91
C ASN A 2 -17.06 6.82 15.52
N THR A 3 -15.99 6.15 15.05
CA THR A 3 -15.89 5.54 13.70
C THR A 3 -16.70 4.23 13.57
N ARG A 4 -17.16 3.67 14.71
CA ARG A 4 -17.94 2.42 14.74
C ARG A 4 -19.22 2.43 13.89
N PRO A 5 -20.06 3.49 13.90
CA PRO A 5 -21.28 3.52 13.10
C PRO A 5 -20.98 3.58 11.60
N LEU A 6 -19.87 4.19 11.18
CA LEU A 6 -19.49 4.26 9.77
C LEU A 6 -19.10 2.89 9.21
N ILE A 7 -18.34 2.11 9.97
CA ILE A 7 -17.92 0.76 9.59
C ILE A 7 -19.13 -0.18 9.51
N VAL A 8 -20.04 -0.09 10.48
CA VAL A 8 -21.30 -0.88 10.48
C VAL A 8 -22.18 -0.48 9.31
N LEU A 9 -22.27 0.82 8.99
CA LEU A 9 -23.04 1.31 7.84
C LEU A 9 -22.47 0.79 6.52
N VAL A 10 -21.15 0.83 6.35
CA VAL A 10 -20.49 0.28 5.15
C VAL A 10 -20.71 -1.22 5.03
N LEU A 11 -20.61 -1.97 6.13
CA LEU A 11 -20.90 -3.41 6.15
C LEU A 11 -22.37 -3.71 5.85
N LEU A 12 -23.30 -2.96 6.42
CA LEU A 12 -24.73 -3.12 6.14
C LEU A 12 -25.08 -2.75 4.69
N LEU A 13 -24.47 -1.72 4.12
CA LEU A 13 -24.61 -1.36 2.71
C LEU A 13 -24.05 -2.45 1.78
N CYS A 14 -22.98 -3.14 2.19
CA CYS A 14 -22.43 -4.28 1.43
C CYS A 14 -23.31 -5.54 1.53
N LEU A 15 -23.95 -5.76 2.68
CA LEU A 15 -24.77 -6.96 2.94
C LEU A 15 -26.23 -6.84 2.47
N SER A 16 -26.77 -5.62 2.40
CA SER A 16 -28.20 -5.39 2.06
C SER A 16 -28.49 -5.28 0.57
N ARG A 17 -27.47 -5.31 -0.30
CA ARG A 17 -27.70 -5.25 -1.75
C ARG A 17 -28.07 -6.64 -2.28
N PRO A 18 -29.20 -6.75 -3.00
CA PRO A 18 -29.34 -7.81 -3.99
C PRO A 18 -28.14 -7.65 -4.91
N VAL A 19 -27.37 -8.70 -5.07
CA VAL A 19 -26.15 -8.80 -5.88
C VAL A 19 -26.28 -7.86 -7.09
N ALA A 20 -25.61 -6.71 -7.04
CA ALA A 20 -25.46 -5.89 -8.23
C ALA A 20 -24.85 -6.86 -9.23
N ASN A 21 -25.60 -7.19 -10.31
CA ASN A 21 -25.09 -8.06 -11.35
C ASN A 21 -23.86 -7.35 -11.92
N ALA A 22 -22.71 -7.65 -11.32
CA ALA A 22 -21.45 -7.18 -11.83
C ALA A 22 -21.45 -7.62 -13.30
N GLN A 23 -21.16 -6.69 -14.14
CA GLN A 23 -21.21 -6.74 -15.58
C GLN A 23 -20.88 -8.12 -16.14
N ASP A 24 -21.70 -8.58 -17.10
CA ASP A 24 -21.56 -9.84 -17.82
C ASP A 24 -20.08 -10.22 -18.06
N ASP A 25 -19.70 -11.41 -17.69
CA ASP A 25 -18.33 -11.90 -17.50
C ASP A 25 -17.36 -11.59 -18.65
N ASP A 26 -17.89 -11.47 -19.87
CA ASP A 26 -17.10 -11.27 -21.10
C ASP A 26 -16.86 -9.79 -21.47
N SER A 27 -17.51 -8.85 -20.84
CA SER A 27 -17.42 -7.44 -21.27
C SER A 27 -16.34 -6.63 -20.55
N ARG A 28 -15.94 -7.03 -19.32
CA ARG A 28 -14.90 -6.34 -18.55
C ARG A 28 -13.52 -6.72 -19.07
N ARG A 29 -12.84 -5.74 -19.65
CA ARG A 29 -11.50 -5.95 -20.24
C ARG A 29 -10.40 -5.18 -19.55
N TRP A 30 -10.69 -3.96 -19.13
CA TRP A 30 -9.73 -3.03 -18.58
C TRP A 30 -10.24 -2.40 -17.29
N ALA A 31 -9.32 -2.04 -16.43
CA ALA A 31 -9.60 -1.16 -15.31
C ALA A 31 -8.47 -0.16 -15.12
N ILE A 32 -8.81 0.97 -14.51
CA ILE A 32 -7.84 1.93 -13.97
C ILE A 32 -8.12 2.02 -12.49
N ASP A 33 -7.07 1.98 -11.68
CA ASP A 33 -7.17 2.18 -10.25
C ASP A 33 -6.22 3.27 -9.73
N PHE A 34 -6.67 3.96 -8.68
CA PHE A 34 -5.89 4.93 -7.93
C PHE A 34 -5.93 4.54 -6.46
N ARG A 35 -4.77 4.44 -5.82
CA ARG A 35 -4.66 3.96 -4.44
C ARG A 35 -3.80 4.85 -3.58
N LEU A 36 -4.15 4.84 -2.31
CA LEU A 36 -3.38 5.38 -1.20
C LEU A 36 -2.99 4.23 -0.28
N SER A 37 -1.73 4.18 0.10
CA SER A 37 -1.23 3.12 0.97
C SER A 37 -0.34 3.71 2.05
N PRO A 38 -0.68 3.58 3.33
CA PRO A 38 0.31 3.70 4.38
C PRO A 38 1.31 2.56 4.24
N VAL A 39 2.58 2.91 4.18
CA VAL A 39 3.68 1.95 4.10
C VAL A 39 4.42 1.95 5.42
N LYS A 40 4.73 0.76 5.94
CA LYS A 40 5.48 0.59 7.19
C LYS A 40 6.68 -0.31 6.96
N PRO A 41 7.91 0.19 7.17
CA PRO A 41 9.12 -0.62 7.10
C PRO A 41 9.13 -1.74 8.14
N VAL A 42 9.83 -2.81 7.84
CA VAL A 42 10.11 -3.89 8.79
C VAL A 42 11.11 -3.41 9.84
N VAL A 43 11.01 -3.96 11.03
CA VAL A 43 11.82 -3.58 12.19
C VAL A 43 13.32 -3.71 11.89
N THR A 44 14.06 -2.72 12.33
CA THR A 44 15.51 -2.62 12.23
C THR A 44 16.22 -3.73 13.01
N LEU A 45 17.23 -4.32 12.42
CA LEU A 45 18.12 -5.26 13.09
C LEU A 45 19.30 -4.49 13.73
N ASN A 46 19.55 -4.73 15.00
CA ASN A 46 20.69 -4.18 15.71
C ASN A 46 21.92 -5.07 15.45
N GLU A 47 23.00 -4.50 14.93
CA GLU A 47 24.27 -5.21 14.74
C GLU A 47 25.12 -5.18 16.01
N THR A 48 24.98 -4.13 16.83
CA THR A 48 25.66 -4.02 18.13
C THR A 48 24.62 -3.79 19.23
N PRO A 49 24.43 -4.72 20.16
CA PRO A 49 23.49 -4.54 21.26
C PRO A 49 24.03 -3.52 22.25
N ASP A 50 23.29 -2.43 22.45
CA ASP A 50 23.50 -1.45 23.51
C ASP A 50 22.27 -1.39 24.40
N LYS A 51 22.45 -1.51 25.72
CA LYS A 51 21.35 -1.48 26.68
C LYS A 51 20.77 -0.08 26.96
N TYR A 52 21.37 0.96 26.42
CA TYR A 52 20.95 2.36 26.58
C TYR A 52 20.28 2.94 25.34
N TYR A 53 20.01 2.12 24.34
CA TYR A 53 19.60 2.59 23.03
C TYR A 53 18.10 2.36 22.76
N ASP A 54 17.39 3.45 22.47
CA ASP A 54 16.08 3.36 21.84
C ASP A 54 16.22 2.90 20.37
N PRO A 55 15.57 1.80 19.98
CA PRO A 55 15.58 1.39 18.59
C PRO A 55 15.08 2.53 17.71
N ILE A 56 15.75 2.77 16.59
CA ILE A 56 15.33 3.77 15.62
C ILE A 56 13.90 3.42 15.20
N LYS A 57 12.99 4.31 15.53
CA LYS A 57 11.61 4.22 15.02
C LYS A 57 11.67 4.52 13.54
N THR A 58 11.67 3.49 12.70
CA THR A 58 11.44 3.66 11.28
C THR A 58 10.02 4.17 11.13
N GLY A 59 9.86 5.42 10.74
CA GLY A 59 8.58 5.98 10.31
C GLY A 59 8.11 5.23 9.07
N GLY A 60 6.82 5.14 8.89
CA GLY A 60 6.26 4.79 7.59
C GLY A 60 6.01 6.07 6.80
N GLY A 61 5.53 5.92 5.60
CA GLY A 61 5.12 7.05 4.77
C GLY A 61 3.96 6.73 3.88
N PRO A 62 3.41 7.71 3.18
CA PRO A 62 2.36 7.48 2.19
C PRO A 62 2.95 6.92 0.90
N ASN A 63 2.16 6.08 0.24
CA ASN A 63 2.36 5.68 -1.14
C ASN A 63 1.13 6.04 -1.95
N PHE A 64 1.36 6.67 -3.11
CA PHE A 64 0.35 6.99 -4.10
C PHE A 64 0.58 6.11 -5.32
N SER A 65 -0.46 5.45 -5.80
CA SER A 65 -0.33 4.58 -6.97
C SER A 65 -1.44 4.83 -7.98
N ALA A 66 -1.07 4.65 -9.26
CA ALA A 66 -1.98 4.65 -10.39
C ALA A 66 -1.66 3.46 -11.28
N HIS A 67 -2.64 2.58 -11.50
CA HIS A 67 -2.44 1.36 -12.26
C HIS A 67 -3.49 1.17 -13.34
N ILE A 68 -3.11 0.37 -14.34
CA ILE A 68 -4.00 -0.15 -15.38
C ILE A 68 -4.00 -1.66 -15.24
N GLU A 69 -5.18 -2.27 -15.24
CA GLU A 69 -5.39 -3.70 -15.16
C GLU A 69 -6.06 -4.22 -16.43
N TYR A 70 -5.55 -5.32 -16.95
CA TYR A 70 -6.14 -6.05 -18.07
C TYR A 70 -6.63 -7.41 -17.60
N PHE A 71 -7.94 -7.65 -17.70
CA PHE A 71 -8.55 -8.93 -17.38
C PHE A 71 -8.44 -9.89 -18.56
N ILE A 72 -7.76 -11.01 -18.37
CA ILE A 72 -7.64 -12.03 -19.38
C ILE A 72 -9.03 -12.69 -19.59
N PRO A 73 -9.58 -12.67 -20.83
CA PRO A 73 -10.90 -13.21 -21.09
C PRO A 73 -11.03 -14.67 -20.68
N GLN A 74 -12.22 -15.05 -20.20
CA GLN A 74 -12.58 -16.42 -19.81
C GLN A 74 -11.66 -17.05 -18.74
N THR A 75 -10.91 -16.22 -18.02
CA THR A 75 -10.06 -16.67 -16.92
C THR A 75 -10.31 -15.83 -15.68
N GLY A 76 -9.87 -16.33 -14.51
CA GLY A 76 -9.79 -15.55 -13.29
C GLY A 76 -8.52 -14.70 -13.17
N PHE A 77 -7.70 -14.62 -14.22
CA PHE A 77 -6.43 -13.90 -14.17
C PHE A 77 -6.50 -12.52 -14.76
N SER A 78 -5.70 -11.62 -14.21
CA SER A 78 -5.41 -10.30 -14.78
C SER A 78 -3.94 -9.96 -14.71
N VAL A 79 -3.53 -9.00 -15.53
CA VAL A 79 -2.22 -8.38 -15.51
C VAL A 79 -2.39 -6.91 -15.14
N VAL A 80 -1.58 -6.44 -14.21
CA VAL A 80 -1.62 -5.07 -13.69
C VAL A 80 -0.28 -4.41 -13.93
N GLY A 81 -0.28 -3.19 -14.39
CA GLY A 81 0.92 -2.39 -14.54
C GLY A 81 0.65 -0.94 -14.18
N GLY A 82 1.65 -0.23 -13.69
CA GLY A 82 1.46 1.16 -13.31
C GLY A 82 2.66 1.79 -12.62
N TYR A 83 2.35 2.85 -11.89
CA TYR A 83 3.32 3.67 -11.21
C TYR A 83 2.96 3.83 -9.74
N ASP A 84 3.99 3.72 -8.91
CA ASP A 84 3.94 3.93 -7.45
C ASP A 84 4.94 5.01 -7.06
N HIS A 85 4.50 5.96 -6.24
CA HIS A 85 5.35 6.94 -5.59
C HIS A 85 5.22 6.78 -4.08
N GLU A 86 6.30 6.37 -3.45
CA GLU A 86 6.36 6.03 -2.04
C GLU A 86 7.36 6.94 -1.33
N VAL A 87 6.93 7.59 -0.27
CA VAL A 87 7.79 8.36 0.63
C VAL A 87 8.01 7.52 1.88
N MET A 88 9.26 7.30 2.26
CA MET A 88 9.62 6.57 3.46
C MET A 88 10.44 7.46 4.39
N ASP A 89 9.93 7.67 5.60
CA ASP A 89 10.65 8.41 6.63
C ASP A 89 11.50 7.46 7.48
N PHE A 90 12.71 7.89 7.76
CA PHE A 90 13.64 7.21 8.66
C PHE A 90 14.04 8.15 9.78
N TYR A 91 14.46 7.58 10.90
CA TYR A 91 15.02 8.33 12.03
C TYR A 91 14.12 9.45 12.57
N SER A 92 12.82 9.15 12.69
CA SER A 92 11.81 10.11 13.20
C SER A 92 11.56 11.32 12.27
N GLY A 93 11.71 11.13 10.96
CA GLY A 93 11.47 12.16 9.95
C GLY A 93 12.68 13.01 9.56
N ASP A 94 13.84 12.74 10.18
CA ASP A 94 15.07 13.49 9.85
C ASP A 94 15.68 13.09 8.50
N VAL A 95 15.34 11.90 8.01
CA VAL A 95 15.80 11.38 6.70
C VAL A 95 14.62 10.76 5.98
N SER A 96 14.39 11.15 4.76
CA SER A 96 13.37 10.57 3.90
C SER A 96 13.98 9.96 2.65
N ALA A 97 13.37 8.91 2.13
CA ALA A 97 13.69 8.34 0.83
C ALA A 97 12.44 8.29 -0.04
N ASP A 98 12.53 8.90 -1.22
CA ASP A 98 11.49 8.88 -2.23
C ASP A 98 11.76 7.75 -3.21
N LEU A 99 10.79 6.85 -3.34
CA LEU A 99 10.82 5.74 -4.27
C LEU A 99 9.81 5.99 -5.38
N SER A 100 10.30 6.19 -6.59
CA SER A 100 9.48 6.24 -7.80
C SER A 100 9.60 4.91 -8.52
N GLN A 101 8.52 4.15 -8.58
CA GLN A 101 8.57 2.75 -9.00
C GLN A 101 7.61 2.46 -10.16
N ILE A 102 8.08 1.72 -11.14
CA ILE A 102 7.21 1.07 -12.13
C ILE A 102 6.79 -0.27 -11.55
N MET A 103 5.49 -0.54 -11.52
CA MET A 103 4.90 -1.78 -11.03
C MET A 103 4.42 -2.63 -12.20
N LEU A 104 4.66 -3.94 -12.11
CA LEU A 104 4.06 -4.95 -12.96
C LEU A 104 3.68 -6.15 -12.09
N GLY A 105 2.46 -6.67 -12.25
CA GLY A 105 1.97 -7.79 -11.45
C GLY A 105 0.92 -8.63 -12.17
N GLY A 106 0.59 -9.74 -11.53
CA GLY A 106 -0.52 -10.60 -11.91
C GLY A 106 -1.43 -10.82 -10.71
N ARG A 107 -2.74 -10.94 -10.95
CA ARG A 107 -3.76 -11.23 -9.96
C ARG A 107 -4.58 -12.42 -10.39
N TRP A 108 -5.02 -13.18 -9.42
CA TRP A 108 -5.96 -14.27 -9.59
C TRP A 108 -7.18 -14.05 -8.71
N TYR A 109 -8.33 -13.91 -9.35
CA TYR A 109 -9.64 -13.74 -8.73
C TYR A 109 -10.31 -15.09 -8.54
N PHE A 110 -10.76 -15.38 -7.31
CA PHE A 110 -11.32 -16.69 -6.96
C PHE A 110 -12.80 -16.83 -7.30
N LEU A 111 -13.52 -15.71 -7.34
CA LEU A 111 -14.95 -15.70 -7.57
C LEU A 111 -15.28 -15.21 -8.99
N SER A 112 -16.47 -15.57 -9.45
CA SER A 112 -16.98 -15.08 -10.72
C SER A 112 -17.03 -13.56 -10.73
N LYS A 113 -16.72 -12.97 -11.86
CA LYS A 113 -16.78 -11.52 -12.11
C LYS A 113 -18.17 -10.92 -11.90
N SER A 114 -19.22 -11.75 -11.81
CA SER A 114 -20.58 -11.33 -11.46
C SER A 114 -20.78 -11.04 -9.97
N CYS A 115 -19.86 -11.46 -9.09
CA CYS A 115 -19.93 -11.20 -7.66
C CYS A 115 -19.55 -9.74 -7.35
N ALA A 116 -20.29 -9.12 -6.43
CA ALA A 116 -19.95 -7.78 -5.93
C ALA A 116 -18.66 -7.76 -5.11
N LEU A 117 -18.31 -8.87 -4.47
CA LEU A 117 -17.07 -9.08 -3.72
C LEU A 117 -16.15 -9.97 -4.52
N GLN A 118 -14.97 -9.49 -4.86
CA GLN A 118 -14.01 -10.23 -5.68
C GLN A 118 -12.65 -10.28 -4.96
N PRO A 119 -12.44 -11.29 -4.09
CA PRO A 119 -11.16 -11.51 -3.47
C PRO A 119 -10.15 -12.01 -4.50
N TYR A 120 -8.89 -11.59 -4.34
CA TYR A 120 -7.79 -12.00 -5.20
C TYR A 120 -6.49 -12.24 -4.44
N LEU A 121 -5.65 -13.06 -5.03
CA LEU A 121 -4.22 -13.16 -4.71
C LEU A 121 -3.41 -12.66 -5.89
N GLY A 122 -2.25 -12.10 -5.60
CA GLY A 122 -1.38 -11.59 -6.63
C GLY A 122 0.09 -11.61 -6.26
N VAL A 123 0.91 -11.35 -7.26
CA VAL A 123 2.33 -11.05 -7.10
C VAL A 123 2.63 -9.84 -7.94
N SER A 124 3.32 -8.87 -7.35
CA SER A 124 3.74 -7.64 -8.00
C SER A 124 5.24 -7.45 -7.88
N THR A 125 5.85 -6.89 -8.90
CA THR A 125 7.25 -6.46 -8.92
C THR A 125 7.30 -4.95 -9.05
N PHE A 126 8.25 -4.32 -8.37
CA PHE A 126 8.42 -2.87 -8.33
C PHE A 126 9.86 -2.54 -8.70
N TRP A 127 10.04 -1.86 -9.82
CA TRP A 127 11.35 -1.36 -10.27
C TRP A 127 11.48 0.11 -9.94
N ASN A 128 12.43 0.44 -9.08
CA ASN A 128 12.69 1.83 -8.73
C ASN A 128 13.46 2.53 -9.84
N VAL A 129 12.86 3.55 -10.42
CA VAL A 129 13.44 4.34 -11.51
C VAL A 129 14.15 5.61 -11.01
N ALA A 130 13.92 6.00 -9.76
CA ALA A 130 14.58 7.15 -9.12
C ALA A 130 15.67 6.75 -8.13
N GLY A 131 16.09 5.48 -8.15
CA GLY A 131 16.98 4.87 -7.17
C GLY A 131 18.21 5.71 -6.89
N ARG A 132 18.42 6.03 -5.61
CA ARG A 132 19.56 6.81 -5.14
C ARG A 132 20.10 6.27 -3.83
N LYS A 133 21.38 6.49 -3.66
CA LYS A 133 22.02 6.36 -2.35
C LYS A 133 22.03 7.75 -1.74
N ASP A 134 21.52 7.87 -0.54
CA ASP A 134 21.66 9.05 0.28
C ASP A 134 22.53 8.71 1.51
N ALA A 135 23.43 9.61 1.87
CA ALA A 135 24.29 9.42 3.02
C ALA A 135 24.65 10.79 3.61
N GLY A 136 24.67 10.85 4.92
CA GLY A 136 24.96 12.09 5.61
C GLY A 136 25.38 11.87 7.05
N THR A 137 25.61 12.98 7.72
CA THR A 137 25.94 13.05 9.14
C THR A 137 25.00 14.04 9.80
N MET A 138 24.39 13.63 10.90
CA MET A 138 23.50 14.45 11.71
C MET A 138 24.08 14.61 13.11
N SER A 139 24.10 15.84 13.62
CA SER A 139 24.42 16.13 15.01
C SER A 139 23.13 16.31 15.78
N MET A 140 22.91 15.52 16.80
CA MET A 140 21.70 15.49 17.60
C MET A 140 22.03 15.69 19.07
N SER A 141 21.06 16.26 19.81
CA SER A 141 21.13 16.37 21.26
C SER A 141 20.03 15.52 21.88
N GLY A 142 20.41 14.67 22.80
CA GLY A 142 19.48 13.79 23.52
C GLY A 142 19.69 13.86 25.02
N MET A 143 18.96 13.02 25.75
CA MET A 143 18.98 12.96 27.24
C MET A 143 20.39 12.66 27.80
N TYR A 144 21.26 12.03 27.01
CA TYR A 144 22.64 11.65 27.39
C TYR A 144 23.72 12.53 26.76
N GLY A 145 23.36 13.73 26.25
CA GLY A 145 24.27 14.69 25.64
C GLY A 145 24.20 14.69 24.11
N SER A 146 25.16 15.40 23.51
CA SER A 146 25.25 15.48 22.05
C SER A 146 25.87 14.21 21.47
N TYR A 147 25.32 13.74 20.36
CA TYR A 147 25.83 12.59 19.62
C TYR A 147 25.83 12.86 18.12
N GLU A 148 26.68 12.17 17.43
CA GLU A 148 26.80 12.21 15.98
C GLU A 148 26.26 10.90 15.40
N ARG A 149 25.39 11.02 14.40
CA ARG A 149 24.84 9.88 13.66
C ARG A 149 25.21 9.99 12.19
N LYS A 150 25.97 9.03 11.71
CA LYS A 150 26.20 8.82 10.28
C LYS A 150 25.12 7.89 9.75
N TYR A 151 24.50 8.23 8.65
CA TYR A 151 23.47 7.39 8.02
C TYR A 151 23.80 7.16 6.55
N SER A 152 23.31 6.04 6.03
CA SER A 152 23.32 5.72 4.61
C SER A 152 22.04 4.98 4.27
N VAL A 153 21.34 5.47 3.26
CA VAL A 153 20.13 4.87 2.71
C VAL A 153 20.44 4.44 1.28
N SER A 154 20.28 3.16 1.00
CA SER A 154 20.39 2.58 -0.33
C SER A 154 19.04 2.06 -0.76
N SER A 155 18.34 2.80 -1.62
CA SER A 155 17.02 2.43 -2.13
C SER A 155 17.09 1.15 -2.96
N PRO A 156 16.10 0.22 -2.84
CA PRO A 156 16.10 -1.01 -3.62
C PRO A 156 15.86 -0.70 -5.09
N VAL A 157 16.58 -1.39 -5.97
CA VAL A 157 16.32 -1.35 -7.41
C VAL A 157 15.08 -2.17 -7.75
N LEU A 158 14.92 -3.32 -7.08
CA LEU A 158 13.82 -4.24 -7.29
C LEU A 158 13.20 -4.65 -5.95
N SER A 159 11.88 -4.67 -5.93
CA SER A 159 11.11 -5.30 -4.85
C SER A 159 10.07 -6.25 -5.44
N VAL A 160 9.76 -7.32 -4.72
CA VAL A 160 8.71 -8.29 -5.07
C VAL A 160 7.72 -8.34 -3.92
N ALA A 161 6.44 -8.35 -4.24
CA ALA A 161 5.38 -8.40 -3.23
C ALA A 161 4.34 -9.47 -3.54
N PRO A 162 4.13 -10.47 -2.68
CA PRO A 162 2.86 -11.16 -2.61
C PRO A 162 1.79 -10.18 -2.14
N VAL A 163 0.60 -10.26 -2.76
CA VAL A 163 -0.52 -9.37 -2.51
C VAL A 163 -1.77 -10.20 -2.26
N VAL A 164 -2.55 -9.81 -1.27
CA VAL A 164 -3.91 -10.31 -1.03
C VAL A 164 -4.84 -9.10 -1.03
N GLY A 165 -5.94 -9.19 -1.75
CA GLY A 165 -6.85 -8.05 -1.87
C GLY A 165 -8.30 -8.44 -2.11
N LEU A 166 -9.14 -7.42 -2.07
CA LEU A 166 -10.57 -7.50 -2.24
C LEU A 166 -11.06 -6.28 -3.02
N ASP A 167 -11.72 -6.53 -4.15
CA ASP A 167 -12.49 -5.53 -4.87
C ASP A 167 -13.95 -5.61 -4.40
N ILE A 168 -14.49 -4.50 -3.95
CA ILE A 168 -15.89 -4.35 -3.50
C ILE A 168 -16.60 -3.47 -4.53
N TYR A 169 -17.38 -4.07 -5.41
CA TYR A 169 -18.11 -3.36 -6.44
C TYR A 169 -19.28 -2.57 -5.85
N LEU A 170 -19.16 -1.25 -5.88
CA LEU A 170 -20.20 -0.32 -5.47
C LEU A 170 -21.23 -0.12 -6.59
N PHE A 171 -20.75 -0.15 -7.83
CA PHE A 171 -21.53 -0.10 -9.07
C PHE A 171 -20.98 -1.14 -10.04
N SER A 172 -21.67 -1.35 -11.13
CA SER A 172 -21.23 -2.33 -12.16
C SER A 172 -19.81 -2.06 -12.67
N CYS A 173 -19.36 -0.82 -12.67
CA CYS A 173 -18.06 -0.41 -13.19
C CYS A 173 -17.13 0.26 -12.17
N VAL A 174 -17.57 0.47 -10.92
CA VAL A 174 -16.76 1.12 -9.89
C VAL A 174 -16.63 0.24 -8.66
N ALA A 175 -15.41 -0.03 -8.25
CA ALA A 175 -15.11 -0.80 -7.05
C ALA A 175 -14.24 -0.01 -6.08
N LEU A 176 -14.46 -0.25 -4.80
CA LEU A 176 -13.49 0.04 -3.74
C LEU A 176 -12.51 -1.13 -3.70
N GLU A 177 -11.24 -0.84 -3.85
CA GLU A 177 -10.16 -1.82 -3.73
C GLU A 177 -9.47 -1.69 -2.37
N VAL A 178 -9.28 -2.81 -1.70
CA VAL A 178 -8.50 -2.90 -0.46
C VAL A 178 -7.51 -4.04 -0.62
N ASP A 179 -6.22 -3.77 -0.49
CA ASP A 179 -5.22 -4.82 -0.53
C ASP A 179 -4.13 -4.65 0.53
N TYR A 180 -3.46 -5.76 0.78
CA TYR A 180 -2.27 -5.83 1.59
C TYR A 180 -1.17 -6.50 0.80
N GLY A 181 0.00 -5.87 0.75
CA GLY A 181 1.21 -6.38 0.13
C GLY A 181 2.40 -6.35 1.08
N PHE A 182 3.23 -7.38 1.01
CA PHE A 182 4.53 -7.38 1.68
C PHE A 182 5.63 -7.19 0.64
N ARG A 183 6.16 -5.97 0.53
CA ARG A 183 7.19 -5.60 -0.44
C ARG A 183 8.56 -6.06 0.07
N MET A 184 9.06 -7.16 -0.49
CA MET A 184 10.40 -7.69 -0.21
C MET A 184 11.41 -7.00 -1.12
N ALA A 185 12.29 -6.19 -0.56
CA ALA A 185 13.40 -5.62 -1.31
C ALA A 185 14.42 -6.71 -1.62
N VAL A 186 14.78 -6.88 -2.88
CA VAL A 186 15.82 -7.83 -3.32
C VAL A 186 17.19 -7.30 -2.92
N ASP A 187 17.36 -5.99 -2.99
CA ASP A 187 18.52 -5.23 -2.56
C ASP A 187 18.06 -3.99 -1.79
N GLY A 188 18.99 -3.17 -1.39
CA GLY A 188 18.67 -1.96 -0.62
C GLY A 188 18.66 -2.20 0.88
N HIS A 189 19.19 -1.24 1.59
CA HIS A 189 19.28 -1.25 3.04
C HIS A 189 19.45 0.15 3.58
N THR A 190 19.03 0.34 4.81
CA THR A 190 19.42 1.50 5.62
C THR A 190 20.48 1.08 6.61
N SER A 191 21.47 1.92 6.83
CA SER A 191 22.45 1.74 7.88
C SER A 191 22.65 3.04 8.64
N SER A 192 22.88 2.94 9.94
CA SER A 192 23.27 4.08 10.75
C SER A 192 24.34 3.69 11.75
N GLN A 193 25.21 4.63 12.03
CA GLN A 193 26.26 4.52 13.03
C GLN A 193 26.15 5.72 13.97
N THR A 194 25.87 5.48 15.23
CA THR A 194 25.71 6.53 16.25
C THR A 194 26.89 6.51 17.20
N THR A 195 27.50 7.66 17.44
CA THR A 195 28.62 7.85 18.37
C THR A 195 28.21 8.88 19.41
N TYR A 196 28.11 8.47 20.68
CA TYR A 196 27.65 9.33 21.78
C TYR A 196 28.79 10.18 22.40
N ARG A 197 30.04 9.70 22.32
CA ARG A 197 31.23 10.43 22.78
C ARG A 197 32.36 10.13 21.82
N LYS A 198 33.36 11.02 21.80
CA LYS A 198 34.52 10.85 20.91
C LYS A 198 35.26 9.52 21.07
N ASP A 199 35.21 8.92 22.26
CA ASP A 199 35.92 7.69 22.61
C ASP A 199 35.00 6.48 22.82
N ALA A 200 33.70 6.62 22.54
CA ALA A 200 32.74 5.51 22.68
C ALA A 200 32.74 4.63 21.44
N THR A 201 32.59 3.33 21.65
CA THR A 201 32.36 2.39 20.54
C THR A 201 31.08 2.80 19.77
N PRO A 202 31.19 3.02 18.46
CA PRO A 202 30.02 3.41 17.69
C PRO A 202 28.96 2.29 17.72
N TYR A 203 27.73 2.69 17.86
CA TYR A 203 26.58 1.79 17.75
C TYR A 203 26.13 1.71 16.28
N ALA A 204 26.13 0.52 15.70
CA ALA A 204 25.78 0.30 14.32
C ALA A 204 24.44 -0.45 14.19
N MET A 205 23.62 0.03 13.27
CA MET A 205 22.33 -0.57 12.91
C MET A 205 22.25 -0.75 11.40
N ARG A 206 21.66 -1.85 10.99
CA ARG A 206 21.35 -2.09 9.58
C ARG A 206 19.94 -2.68 9.47
N SER A 207 19.17 -2.22 8.49
CA SER A 207 17.85 -2.71 8.23
C SER A 207 17.65 -2.96 6.75
N PRO A 208 17.06 -4.10 6.34
CA PRO A 208 16.61 -4.28 4.98
C PRO A 208 15.46 -3.32 4.70
N MET A 209 15.25 -2.99 3.44
CA MET A 209 14.13 -2.14 3.02
C MET A 209 12.85 -2.92 2.72
N HIS A 210 12.60 -4.00 3.46
CA HIS A 210 11.34 -4.71 3.41
C HIS A 210 10.24 -3.87 4.08
N ARG A 211 9.02 -3.92 3.54
CA ARG A 211 7.94 -3.08 4.02
C ARG A 211 6.56 -3.67 3.79
N HIS A 212 5.66 -3.37 4.72
CA HIS A 212 4.24 -3.67 4.63
C HIS A 212 3.53 -2.49 3.95
N ALA A 213 2.61 -2.77 3.05
CA ALA A 213 1.74 -1.78 2.42
C ALA A 213 0.29 -2.25 2.56
N LEU A 214 -0.55 -1.39 3.13
CA LEU A 214 -2.00 -1.58 3.17
C LEU A 214 -2.61 -0.53 2.25
N SER A 215 -3.23 -0.94 1.15
CA SER A 215 -3.74 -0.04 0.14
C SER A 215 -5.26 0.07 0.21
N VAL A 216 -5.76 1.27 -0.03
CA VAL A 216 -7.18 1.53 -0.27
C VAL A 216 -7.30 2.41 -1.50
N GLY A 217 -8.17 2.05 -2.43
CA GLY A 217 -8.31 2.77 -3.68
C GLY A 217 -9.66 2.63 -4.34
N LEU A 218 -9.80 3.35 -5.45
CA LEU A 218 -10.95 3.25 -6.34
C LEU A 218 -10.50 2.66 -7.66
N LYS A 219 -11.22 1.65 -8.10
CA LYS A 219 -11.05 0.98 -9.38
C LYS A 219 -12.24 1.25 -10.28
N VAL A 220 -11.96 1.62 -11.51
CA VAL A 220 -12.97 1.86 -12.54
C VAL A 220 -12.74 0.92 -13.70
N THR A 221 -13.74 0.12 -14.06
CA THR A 221 -13.66 -0.89 -15.12
C THR A 221 -14.29 -0.42 -16.42
N PHE A 222 -13.75 -0.88 -17.54
CA PHE A 222 -14.19 -0.52 -18.89
C PHE A 222 -14.60 -1.78 -19.69
N PRO A 223 -15.57 -1.65 -20.65
CA PRO A 223 -16.31 -0.46 -20.99
C PRO A 223 -17.27 -0.03 -19.87
N PHE A 224 -17.52 1.27 -19.74
CA PHE A 224 -18.51 1.78 -18.78
C PHE A 224 -19.90 1.27 -19.12
N LYS A 225 -20.51 0.53 -18.21
CA LYS A 225 -21.93 0.15 -18.29
C LYS A 225 -22.56 0.48 -16.95
N PHE A 226 -23.34 1.55 -16.91
CA PHE A 226 -24.26 1.79 -15.81
C PHE A 226 -25.58 1.07 -16.13
N THR A 227 -25.99 0.19 -15.24
CA THR A 227 -27.28 -0.49 -15.36
C THR A 227 -28.35 0.30 -14.64
N ASN A 228 -29.62 0.14 -15.03
CA ASN A 228 -30.72 0.76 -14.30
C ASN A 228 -30.77 0.34 -12.83
N SER A 229 -30.26 -0.86 -12.49
CA SER A 229 -30.12 -1.33 -11.12
C SER A 229 -29.09 -0.54 -10.32
N ASP A 230 -28.05 0.01 -10.94
CA ASP A 230 -27.08 0.87 -10.26
C ASP A 230 -27.72 2.18 -9.80
N VAL A 231 -28.58 2.76 -10.66
CA VAL A 231 -29.27 4.02 -10.37
C VAL A 231 -30.34 3.81 -9.31
N THR A 232 -31.15 2.76 -9.43
CA THR A 232 -32.20 2.45 -8.41
C THR A 232 -31.59 2.08 -7.07
N GLY A 233 -30.51 1.29 -7.05
CA GLY A 233 -29.82 0.94 -5.81
C GLY A 233 -29.17 2.14 -5.10
N LEU A 234 -28.67 3.13 -5.86
CA LEU A 234 -28.18 4.37 -5.28
C LEU A 234 -29.33 5.20 -4.66
N LEU A 235 -30.45 5.34 -5.40
CA LEU A 235 -31.63 6.08 -4.93
C LEU A 235 -32.22 5.44 -3.67
N ASP A 236 -32.38 4.12 -3.64
CA ASP A 236 -32.90 3.39 -2.48
C ASP A 236 -31.96 3.53 -1.26
N SER A 237 -30.65 3.52 -1.48
CA SER A 237 -29.66 3.73 -0.41
C SER A 237 -29.72 5.14 0.15
N LEU A 238 -29.86 6.16 -0.71
CA LEU A 238 -30.03 7.56 -0.30
C LEU A 238 -31.34 7.78 0.45
N LEU A 239 -32.45 7.21 -0.06
CA LEU A 239 -33.74 7.29 0.61
C LEU A 239 -33.71 6.61 1.98
N THR A 240 -33.13 5.41 2.08
CA THR A 240 -32.97 4.70 3.35
C THR A 240 -32.15 5.53 4.35
N TYR A 241 -31.06 6.16 3.90
CA TYR A 241 -30.26 7.03 4.76
C TYR A 241 -31.02 8.26 5.24
N LEU A 242 -31.85 8.85 4.40
CA LEU A 242 -32.68 10.02 4.76
C LEU A 242 -33.82 9.64 5.71
N TYR A 243 -34.37 8.42 5.60
CA TYR A 243 -35.43 7.95 6.52
C TYR A 243 -34.92 7.46 7.87
N LEU A 244 -33.64 7.09 7.98
CA LEU A 244 -33.02 6.64 9.25
C LEU A 244 -32.42 7.80 10.06
N LYS A 245 -32.55 9.03 9.61
CA LYS A 245 -32.08 10.23 10.28
C LYS A 245 -33.25 11.06 10.81
#